data_a248c78d195cfe9f76c7cf38f6cff9fa
#
_entry.id   a248c78d195cfe9f76c7cf38f6cff9fa
#
_cell.length_a   1.000
_cell.length_b   1.000
_cell.length_c   1.000
_cell.angle_alpha   90.00
_cell.angle_beta   90.00
_cell.angle_gamma   90.00
#
_symmetry.space_group_name_H-M   'P 1'
#
loop_
_entity.id
_entity.type
_entity.pdbx_description
1 polymer ?
#
loop_
_entity_poly.entity_id
_entity_poly.type
_entity_poly.pdbx_seq_one_letter_code
_entity_poly.pdbx_strand_id
1 'polypeptide(L)'
;MQNSHVVELRGAYFPYTWRSAHGTHIYLRPPFLEPPTLALRGNLQSTLTLLPQESSMAAPVKYDVVLYGATGFTGSMAAQYLAAHPQQPRVAFAGRNEKKIRGVIEKLTDVSKERVESIGVIVASAEDLNSIKAMVAQTKAVINMVGPYALYGGFELAKAAAEAGASYVDLTGESSVYKRIKNELHDIAKQTHADIVPSSGFDSLPFDLTTYLAVQALHKSSGGKADVDYALCGYEFKGSLSGGTVASLVEQAKVSPITSSDAYDLAPIRGRQKAEAVRLRKLPQFNKYGAFTLLAPHNTGVTNRSWGLLQEAQDPASYGADFRYLEGQVAPGMISAYIISSLMLFIAWLLNNVSYAGDLLRKAVPQGTGASMEEQLKGFCNVRTLAYGKDGKSKAMATLSVKGDPGYLRTAMFISETALTLSLEKARLSKLGQQGGVLTPATAGGEVLAERLCKYGGVKIETKDVSNSTDLSKELPA
;
A
#
# COMPACT_ATOMS: atom_id res chain seq x y z
N MET A 1 45.53 29.40 -21.45
CA MET A 1 45.42 28.38 -22.51
C MET A 1 44.81 27.15 -21.89
N GLN A 2 43.54 26.93 -22.11
CA GLN A 2 42.94 25.59 -21.95
C GLN A 2 41.53 25.62 -22.52
N ASN A 3 41.28 24.70 -23.41
CA ASN A 3 40.12 24.60 -24.27
C ASN A 3 38.88 24.23 -23.46
N SER A 4 37.81 24.99 -23.65
CA SER A 4 36.47 24.65 -23.31
C SER A 4 35.81 23.89 -24.48
N HIS A 5 35.51 22.63 -24.31
CA HIS A 5 34.61 21.91 -25.22
C HIS A 5 33.16 22.14 -24.78
N VAL A 6 32.43 22.85 -25.62
CA VAL A 6 30.96 22.96 -25.50
C VAL A 6 30.37 21.83 -26.33
N VAL A 7 29.60 20.94 -25.68
CA VAL A 7 28.75 19.96 -26.35
C VAL A 7 27.35 20.51 -26.30
N GLU A 8 26.81 20.88 -27.46
CA GLU A 8 25.42 21.36 -27.61
C GLU A 8 24.46 20.16 -27.66
N LEU A 9 23.74 19.94 -26.59
CA LEU A 9 22.57 19.02 -26.59
C LEU A 9 21.30 19.85 -26.47
N ARG A 10 20.45 19.75 -27.48
CA ARG A 10 19.15 20.42 -27.54
C ARG A 10 18.24 19.90 -26.39
N GLY A 11 17.84 20.79 -25.51
CA GLY A 11 16.56 20.65 -24.81
C GLY A 11 16.55 20.28 -23.33
N ALA A 12 17.59 20.56 -22.51
CA ALA A 12 17.42 20.62 -21.05
C ALA A 12 18.58 21.36 -20.38
N TYR A 13 18.30 22.43 -19.68
CA TYR A 13 19.28 23.12 -18.83
C TYR A 13 19.29 22.49 -17.45
N PHE A 14 20.41 21.90 -17.03
CA PHE A 14 20.70 21.54 -15.64
C PHE A 14 21.87 22.45 -15.15
N PRO A 15 21.77 23.07 -13.96
CA PRO A 15 22.87 23.79 -13.35
C PRO A 15 23.86 22.81 -12.71
N TYR A 16 25.11 22.80 -13.13
CA TYR A 16 26.22 22.10 -12.48
C TYR A 16 26.94 23.02 -11.52
N THR A 17 27.16 22.57 -10.29
CA THR A 17 28.03 23.20 -9.31
C THR A 17 29.40 22.52 -9.36
N TRP A 18 30.48 23.28 -9.55
CA TRP A 18 31.86 22.82 -9.43
C TRP A 18 32.47 23.30 -8.11
N ARG A 19 33.17 22.42 -7.42
CA ARG A 19 34.01 22.79 -6.27
C ARG A 19 35.43 23.08 -6.76
N SER A 20 35.96 24.26 -6.44
CA SER A 20 37.38 24.55 -6.61
C SER A 20 38.17 24.11 -5.38
N ALA A 21 39.44 23.79 -5.56
CA ALA A 21 40.34 23.31 -4.52
C ALA A 21 40.63 24.32 -3.38
N HIS A 22 40.10 25.54 -3.43
CA HIS A 22 40.37 26.61 -2.46
C HIS A 22 39.14 27.19 -1.75
N GLY A 23 38.03 26.49 -1.70
CA GLY A 23 36.97 26.76 -0.72
C GLY A 23 36.12 28.03 -0.90
N THR A 24 36.21 28.76 -2.01
CA THR A 24 35.47 30.00 -2.23
C THR A 24 34.25 29.77 -3.11
N HIS A 25 33.05 30.16 -2.63
CA HIS A 25 31.79 30.10 -3.38
C HIS A 25 31.55 31.38 -4.14
N ILE A 26 31.50 31.34 -5.46
CA ILE A 26 31.11 32.47 -6.31
C ILE A 26 29.69 32.21 -6.82
N TYR A 27 28.78 33.10 -6.47
CA TYR A 27 27.42 33.12 -7.02
C TYR A 27 27.38 34.08 -8.20
N LEU A 28 27.16 33.58 -9.42
CA LEU A 28 26.82 34.39 -10.58
C LEU A 28 25.29 34.47 -10.71
N ARG A 29 24.74 35.69 -10.54
CA ARG A 29 23.35 35.99 -10.90
C ARG A 29 23.30 36.24 -12.42
N PRO A 30 22.31 35.67 -13.16
CA PRO A 30 22.04 36.06 -14.54
C PRO A 30 21.37 37.44 -14.59
N PRO A 31 21.63 38.26 -15.63
CA PRO A 31 21.02 39.56 -15.80
C PRO A 31 19.54 39.43 -16.14
N PHE A 32 18.73 40.26 -15.50
CA PHE A 32 17.30 40.44 -15.81
C PHE A 32 17.15 41.02 -17.22
N LEU A 33 16.43 40.30 -18.10
CA LEU A 33 15.86 40.85 -19.32
C LEU A 33 14.40 41.16 -19.06
N GLU A 34 14.05 42.44 -19.06
CA GLU A 34 12.65 42.89 -19.04
C GLU A 34 11.98 42.57 -20.40
N PRO A 35 10.71 42.13 -20.40
CA PRO A 35 9.98 41.95 -21.66
C PRO A 35 9.52 43.29 -22.24
N PRO A 36 9.51 43.46 -23.56
CA PRO A 36 9.08 44.70 -24.19
C PRO A 36 7.54 44.87 -24.07
N THR A 37 7.14 46.03 -23.58
CA THR A 37 5.75 46.51 -23.57
C THR A 37 5.30 46.83 -24.99
N LEU A 38 4.44 45.97 -25.54
CA LEU A 38 3.70 46.31 -26.74
C LEU A 38 2.27 46.74 -26.33
N ALA A 39 2.04 48.06 -26.45
CA ALA A 39 0.71 48.62 -26.38
C ALA A 39 0.01 48.45 -27.72
N LEU A 40 -1.03 47.60 -27.77
CA LEU A 40 -2.00 47.56 -28.84
C LEU A 40 -3.42 47.82 -28.26
N ARG A 41 -3.88 49.08 -28.44
CA ARG A 41 -5.28 49.40 -28.33
C ARG A 41 -5.98 48.84 -29.56
N GLY A 42 -6.96 47.99 -29.38
CA GLY A 42 -7.86 47.51 -30.38
C GLY A 42 -9.09 46.88 -29.73
N ASN A 43 -10.20 47.64 -29.68
CA ASN A 43 -11.51 47.10 -29.31
C ASN A 43 -11.94 46.06 -30.33
N LEU A 44 -12.06 44.81 -29.91
CA LEU A 44 -12.90 43.81 -30.57
C LEU A 44 -13.65 43.05 -29.47
N GLN A 45 -14.88 43.51 -29.24
CA GLN A 45 -15.91 42.68 -28.57
C GLN A 45 -16.28 41.57 -29.55
N SER A 46 -15.62 40.41 -29.44
CA SER A 46 -16.14 39.16 -29.96
C SER A 46 -16.75 38.41 -28.81
N THR A 47 -18.08 38.37 -28.80
CA THR A 47 -18.89 37.54 -27.94
C THR A 47 -18.60 36.09 -28.30
N LEU A 48 -17.66 35.49 -27.59
CA LEU A 48 -17.48 34.02 -27.57
C LEU A 48 -18.68 33.46 -26.78
N THR A 49 -19.72 33.05 -27.51
CA THR A 49 -20.75 32.18 -26.98
C THR A 49 -20.07 30.85 -26.61
N LEU A 50 -19.77 30.67 -25.32
CA LEU A 50 -19.44 29.37 -24.79
C LEU A 50 -20.66 28.48 -24.99
N LEU A 51 -20.63 27.66 -26.04
CA LEU A 51 -21.54 26.52 -26.15
C LEU A 51 -21.35 25.69 -24.86
N PRO A 52 -22.44 25.28 -24.21
CA PRO A 52 -22.33 24.36 -23.09
C PRO A 52 -21.60 23.12 -23.62
N GLN A 53 -20.44 22.79 -23.03
CA GLN A 53 -19.81 21.51 -23.24
C GLN A 53 -20.86 20.49 -22.80
N GLU A 54 -21.47 19.78 -23.74
CA GLU A 54 -22.33 18.63 -23.43
C GLU A 54 -21.53 17.75 -22.49
N SER A 55 -21.97 17.69 -21.23
CA SER A 55 -21.49 16.71 -20.30
C SER A 55 -21.80 15.35 -20.91
N SER A 56 -20.82 14.75 -21.56
CA SER A 56 -20.89 13.36 -21.96
C SER A 56 -21.27 12.59 -20.68
N MET A 57 -22.54 12.19 -20.60
CA MET A 57 -22.98 11.31 -19.52
C MET A 57 -22.11 10.07 -19.63
N ALA A 58 -21.16 9.96 -18.69
CA ALA A 58 -20.28 8.79 -18.60
C ALA A 58 -21.18 7.55 -18.59
N ALA A 59 -20.85 6.57 -19.42
CA ALA A 59 -21.60 5.32 -19.48
C ALA A 59 -21.69 4.74 -18.06
N PRO A 60 -22.85 4.21 -17.66
CA PRO A 60 -23.06 3.74 -16.30
C PRO A 60 -22.01 2.66 -15.97
N VAL A 61 -21.35 2.80 -14.81
CA VAL A 61 -20.33 1.87 -14.33
C VAL A 61 -20.94 0.47 -14.23
N LYS A 62 -20.35 -0.48 -14.96
CA LYS A 62 -20.88 -1.84 -15.12
C LYS A 62 -20.54 -2.74 -13.94
N TYR A 63 -19.35 -2.61 -13.38
CA TYR A 63 -18.84 -3.48 -12.32
C TYR A 63 -18.55 -2.68 -11.05
N ASP A 64 -18.76 -3.33 -9.90
CA ASP A 64 -18.32 -2.78 -8.62
C ASP A 64 -16.81 -2.96 -8.46
N VAL A 65 -16.28 -4.12 -8.93
CA VAL A 65 -14.85 -4.43 -8.87
C VAL A 65 -14.41 -5.13 -10.16
N VAL A 66 -13.26 -4.72 -10.70
CA VAL A 66 -12.52 -5.47 -11.73
C VAL A 66 -11.25 -6.03 -11.12
N LEU A 67 -11.04 -7.34 -11.25
CA LEU A 67 -9.83 -8.05 -10.84
C LEU A 67 -8.88 -8.20 -12.03
N TYR A 68 -7.85 -7.35 -12.11
CA TYR A 68 -6.80 -7.45 -13.12
C TYR A 68 -5.69 -8.38 -12.64
N GLY A 69 -5.37 -9.40 -13.46
CA GLY A 69 -4.42 -10.45 -13.10
C GLY A 69 -5.07 -11.68 -12.44
N ALA A 70 -6.36 -11.95 -12.70
CA ALA A 70 -7.11 -13.08 -12.16
C ALA A 70 -6.47 -14.45 -12.40
N THR A 71 -5.60 -14.58 -13.40
CA THR A 71 -4.94 -15.85 -13.79
C THR A 71 -3.65 -16.15 -13.02
N GLY A 72 -3.19 -15.21 -12.19
CA GLY A 72 -2.02 -15.40 -11.31
C GLY A 72 -2.34 -16.28 -10.09
N PHE A 73 -1.29 -16.72 -9.37
CA PHE A 73 -1.43 -17.57 -8.18
C PHE A 73 -2.39 -16.96 -7.15
N THR A 74 -2.07 -15.77 -6.63
CA THR A 74 -2.94 -15.05 -5.68
C THR A 74 -4.21 -14.52 -6.36
N GLY A 75 -4.13 -14.15 -7.65
CA GLY A 75 -5.26 -13.65 -8.43
C GLY A 75 -6.39 -14.66 -8.56
N SER A 76 -6.09 -15.96 -8.72
CA SER A 76 -7.11 -17.02 -8.77
C SER A 76 -7.83 -17.21 -7.42
N MET A 77 -7.14 -17.00 -6.31
CA MET A 77 -7.76 -17.01 -4.98
C MET A 77 -8.66 -15.80 -4.77
N ALA A 78 -8.26 -14.61 -5.23
CA ALA A 78 -9.11 -13.42 -5.19
C ALA A 78 -10.33 -13.57 -6.11
N ALA A 79 -10.18 -14.23 -7.28
CA ALA A 79 -11.29 -14.56 -8.17
C ALA A 79 -12.31 -15.48 -7.47
N GLN A 80 -11.84 -16.52 -6.81
CA GLN A 80 -12.69 -17.42 -6.00
C GLN A 80 -13.40 -16.66 -4.87
N TYR A 81 -12.66 -15.83 -4.12
CA TYR A 81 -13.22 -15.04 -3.02
C TYR A 81 -14.33 -14.08 -3.49
N LEU A 82 -14.08 -13.31 -4.56
CA LEU A 82 -15.04 -12.36 -5.12
C LEU A 82 -16.26 -13.06 -5.73
N ALA A 83 -16.08 -14.20 -6.38
CA ALA A 83 -17.17 -14.97 -6.96
C ALA A 83 -18.11 -15.54 -5.88
N ALA A 84 -17.54 -16.08 -4.80
CA ALA A 84 -18.29 -16.68 -3.69
C ALA A 84 -18.76 -15.64 -2.65
N HIS A 85 -18.49 -14.35 -2.82
CA HIS A 85 -18.77 -13.33 -1.82
C HIS A 85 -20.29 -13.18 -1.57
N PRO A 86 -20.78 -13.20 -0.29
CA PRO A 86 -22.21 -13.23 0.01
C PRO A 86 -22.98 -11.97 -0.41
N GLN A 87 -22.32 -10.82 -0.61
CA GLN A 87 -22.95 -9.62 -1.15
C GLN A 87 -23.12 -9.67 -2.68
N GLN A 88 -22.59 -10.68 -3.37
CA GLN A 88 -22.65 -10.85 -4.82
C GLN A 88 -22.30 -9.57 -5.61
N PRO A 89 -21.14 -8.93 -5.34
CA PRO A 89 -20.76 -7.72 -6.07
C PRO A 89 -20.69 -7.98 -7.57
N ARG A 90 -21.01 -6.99 -8.40
CA ARG A 90 -20.83 -7.09 -9.86
C ARG A 90 -19.33 -7.08 -10.16
N VAL A 91 -18.79 -8.20 -10.63
CA VAL A 91 -17.35 -8.35 -10.86
C VAL A 91 -17.03 -8.70 -12.31
N ALA A 92 -15.86 -8.28 -12.76
CA ALA A 92 -15.23 -8.82 -13.96
C ALA A 92 -13.80 -9.25 -13.66
N PHE A 93 -13.36 -10.31 -14.34
CA PHE A 93 -11.97 -10.74 -14.29
C PHE A 93 -11.25 -10.29 -15.56
N ALA A 94 -10.06 -9.73 -15.38
CA ALA A 94 -9.32 -9.09 -16.46
C ALA A 94 -7.88 -9.60 -16.56
N GLY A 95 -7.32 -9.52 -17.78
CA GLY A 95 -5.96 -9.91 -18.09
C GLY A 95 -5.72 -10.02 -19.60
N ARG A 96 -4.51 -10.43 -20.01
CA ARG A 96 -4.09 -10.44 -21.42
C ARG A 96 -4.71 -11.56 -22.28
N ASN A 97 -5.20 -12.63 -21.66
CA ASN A 97 -5.62 -13.83 -22.35
C ASN A 97 -7.01 -14.27 -21.89
N GLU A 98 -8.01 -14.05 -22.74
CA GLU A 98 -9.41 -14.39 -22.48
C GLU A 98 -9.61 -15.88 -22.14
N LYS A 99 -8.97 -16.79 -22.89
CA LYS A 99 -9.09 -18.24 -22.65
C LYS A 99 -8.62 -18.63 -21.26
N LYS A 100 -7.51 -18.03 -20.79
CA LYS A 100 -7.02 -18.28 -19.42
C LYS A 100 -7.96 -17.70 -18.37
N ILE A 101 -8.56 -16.52 -18.60
CA ILE A 101 -9.54 -15.93 -17.68
C ILE A 101 -10.78 -16.82 -17.59
N ARG A 102 -11.33 -17.28 -18.71
CA ARG A 102 -12.45 -18.22 -18.73
C ARG A 102 -12.11 -19.53 -18.01
N GLY A 103 -10.89 -20.06 -18.20
CA GLY A 103 -10.43 -21.23 -17.47
C GLY A 103 -10.28 -21.02 -15.94
N VAL A 104 -10.15 -19.78 -15.45
CA VAL A 104 -10.27 -19.49 -14.00
C VAL A 104 -11.73 -19.55 -13.59
N ILE A 105 -12.64 -18.96 -14.37
CA ILE A 105 -14.08 -18.95 -14.09
C ILE A 105 -14.65 -20.38 -14.06
N GLU A 106 -14.24 -21.23 -14.98
CA GLU A 106 -14.62 -22.66 -15.05
C GLU A 106 -14.19 -23.48 -13.82
N LYS A 107 -13.13 -23.04 -13.13
CA LYS A 107 -12.58 -23.71 -11.93
C LYS A 107 -13.14 -23.20 -10.61
N LEU A 108 -14.05 -22.23 -10.65
CA LEU A 108 -14.69 -21.72 -9.45
C LEU A 108 -15.52 -22.83 -8.77
N THR A 109 -15.41 -22.91 -7.45
CA THR A 109 -16.11 -23.91 -6.63
C THR A 109 -17.12 -23.20 -5.70
N ASP A 110 -18.16 -23.90 -5.31
CA ASP A 110 -19.17 -23.38 -4.37
C ASP A 110 -19.83 -22.07 -4.84
N VAL A 111 -19.99 -21.92 -6.16
CA VAL A 111 -20.60 -20.74 -6.80
C VAL A 111 -21.74 -21.21 -7.71
N SER A 112 -22.91 -20.58 -7.62
CA SER A 112 -24.05 -20.96 -8.47
C SER A 112 -23.77 -20.68 -9.95
N LYS A 113 -24.46 -21.40 -10.84
CA LYS A 113 -24.29 -21.25 -12.28
C LYS A 113 -24.63 -19.83 -12.74
N GLU A 114 -25.71 -19.26 -12.23
CA GLU A 114 -26.16 -17.89 -12.53
C GLU A 114 -25.10 -16.87 -12.10
N ARG A 115 -24.45 -17.12 -10.97
CA ARG A 115 -23.35 -16.27 -10.48
C ARG A 115 -22.14 -16.35 -11.40
N VAL A 116 -21.76 -17.55 -11.83
CA VAL A 116 -20.65 -17.75 -12.79
C VAL A 116 -20.92 -17.04 -14.11
N GLU A 117 -22.14 -17.17 -14.64
CA GLU A 117 -22.58 -16.50 -15.89
C GLU A 117 -22.61 -14.97 -15.77
N SER A 118 -22.79 -14.41 -14.56
CA SER A 118 -22.80 -12.98 -14.31
C SER A 118 -21.39 -12.34 -14.27
N ILE A 119 -20.31 -13.14 -14.19
CA ILE A 119 -18.93 -12.66 -14.11
C ILE A 119 -18.48 -12.15 -15.48
N GLY A 120 -18.09 -10.89 -15.54
CA GLY A 120 -17.56 -10.29 -16.76
C GLY A 120 -16.14 -10.78 -17.09
N VAL A 121 -15.81 -10.76 -18.38
CA VAL A 121 -14.45 -11.03 -18.88
C VAL A 121 -13.97 -9.80 -19.64
N ILE A 122 -12.79 -9.27 -19.29
CA ILE A 122 -12.19 -8.11 -19.93
C ILE A 122 -10.78 -8.44 -20.36
N VAL A 123 -10.50 -8.26 -21.66
CA VAL A 123 -9.13 -8.39 -22.18
C VAL A 123 -8.46 -7.02 -22.07
N ALA A 124 -7.37 -6.94 -21.29
CA ALA A 124 -6.58 -5.74 -21.11
C ALA A 124 -5.11 -6.10 -20.87
N SER A 125 -4.19 -5.24 -21.32
CA SER A 125 -2.74 -5.40 -21.14
C SER A 125 -2.10 -4.10 -20.75
N ALA A 126 -1.15 -4.14 -19.82
CA ALA A 126 -0.34 -2.97 -19.46
C ALA A 126 0.51 -2.42 -20.63
N GLU A 127 0.73 -3.23 -21.67
CA GLU A 127 1.38 -2.81 -22.91
C GLU A 127 0.45 -1.98 -23.82
N ASP A 128 -0.87 -2.05 -23.59
CA ASP A 128 -1.90 -1.26 -24.30
C ASP A 128 -2.68 -0.40 -23.31
N LEU A 129 -2.25 0.85 -23.16
CA LEU A 129 -2.86 1.81 -22.25
C LEU A 129 -4.33 2.11 -22.59
N ASN A 130 -4.75 1.96 -23.85
CA ASN A 130 -6.15 2.18 -24.24
C ASN A 130 -7.03 1.05 -23.70
N SER A 131 -6.55 -0.20 -23.72
CA SER A 131 -7.27 -1.33 -23.11
C SER A 131 -7.38 -1.15 -21.59
N ILE A 132 -6.34 -0.65 -20.92
CA ILE A 132 -6.35 -0.35 -19.49
C ILE A 132 -7.39 0.76 -19.18
N LYS A 133 -7.38 1.86 -19.92
CA LYS A 133 -8.36 2.95 -19.72
C LYS A 133 -9.79 2.48 -19.96
N ALA A 134 -10.02 1.69 -21.02
CA ALA A 134 -11.33 1.11 -21.33
C ALA A 134 -11.81 0.12 -20.25
N MET A 135 -10.90 -0.64 -19.62
CA MET A 135 -11.21 -1.52 -18.49
C MET A 135 -11.61 -0.68 -17.26
N VAL A 136 -10.81 0.31 -16.90
CA VAL A 136 -11.02 1.14 -15.70
C VAL A 136 -12.33 1.92 -15.80
N ALA A 137 -12.68 2.45 -16.96
CA ALA A 137 -13.93 3.19 -17.17
C ALA A 137 -15.21 2.36 -16.88
N GLN A 138 -15.11 1.05 -16.77
CA GLN A 138 -16.25 0.15 -16.52
C GLN A 138 -16.47 -0.19 -15.05
N THR A 139 -15.63 0.29 -14.12
CA THR A 139 -15.65 -0.18 -12.74
C THR A 139 -15.54 0.94 -11.71
N LYS A 140 -16.04 0.70 -10.49
CA LYS A 140 -15.83 1.59 -9.34
C LYS A 140 -14.46 1.38 -8.71
N ALA A 141 -13.92 0.14 -8.72
CA ALA A 141 -12.63 -0.17 -8.15
C ALA A 141 -11.89 -1.22 -8.98
N VAL A 142 -10.58 -1.09 -9.09
CA VAL A 142 -9.68 -2.06 -9.73
C VAL A 142 -8.77 -2.68 -8.68
N ILE A 143 -8.72 -4.02 -8.67
CA ILE A 143 -7.70 -4.80 -7.96
C ILE A 143 -6.59 -5.13 -8.94
N ASN A 144 -5.38 -4.69 -8.68
CA ASN A 144 -4.20 -5.05 -9.47
C ASN A 144 -3.39 -6.16 -8.80
N MET A 145 -3.38 -7.35 -9.40
CA MET A 145 -2.64 -8.54 -8.93
C MET A 145 -1.44 -8.86 -9.83
N VAL A 146 -1.03 -7.92 -10.69
CA VAL A 146 0.06 -8.15 -11.67
C VAL A 146 1.33 -7.49 -11.17
N GLY A 147 2.18 -8.26 -10.50
CA GLY A 147 3.50 -7.85 -10.03
C GLY A 147 4.64 -8.64 -10.69
N PRO A 148 5.90 -8.20 -10.60
CA PRO A 148 6.37 -6.94 -10.01
C PRO A 148 5.80 -5.67 -10.65
N TYR A 149 5.36 -4.72 -9.82
CA TYR A 149 4.62 -3.53 -10.26
C TYR A 149 5.48 -2.56 -11.05
N ALA A 150 6.77 -2.48 -10.76
CA ALA A 150 7.74 -1.69 -11.51
C ALA A 150 7.91 -2.18 -12.96
N LEU A 151 7.71 -3.50 -13.20
CA LEU A 151 7.95 -4.12 -14.52
C LEU A 151 6.67 -4.22 -15.38
N TYR A 152 5.50 -4.35 -14.75
CA TYR A 152 4.26 -4.70 -15.45
C TYR A 152 3.19 -3.59 -15.37
N GLY A 153 3.61 -2.33 -15.35
CA GLY A 153 2.70 -1.19 -15.51
C GLY A 153 1.80 -0.93 -14.30
N GLY A 154 2.29 -1.21 -13.08
CA GLY A 154 1.53 -0.93 -11.86
C GLY A 154 1.20 0.55 -11.69
N PHE A 155 2.14 1.44 -12.02
CA PHE A 155 1.92 2.88 -12.00
C PHE A 155 0.91 3.33 -13.06
N GLU A 156 0.99 2.83 -14.28
CA GLU A 156 0.13 3.19 -15.40
C GLU A 156 -1.33 2.82 -15.15
N LEU A 157 -1.58 1.66 -14.51
CA LEU A 157 -2.92 1.25 -14.10
C LEU A 157 -3.45 2.12 -12.94
N ALA A 158 -2.62 2.40 -11.93
CA ALA A 158 -2.98 3.32 -10.85
C ALA A 158 -3.30 4.73 -11.37
N LYS A 159 -2.53 5.21 -12.35
CA LYS A 159 -2.76 6.49 -13.02
C LYS A 159 -4.09 6.51 -13.77
N ALA A 160 -4.36 5.48 -14.56
CA ALA A 160 -5.64 5.37 -15.27
C ALA A 160 -6.83 5.36 -14.30
N ALA A 161 -6.71 4.68 -13.16
CA ALA A 161 -7.74 4.68 -12.12
C ALA A 161 -7.92 6.07 -11.49
N ALA A 162 -6.82 6.74 -11.12
CA ALA A 162 -6.84 8.09 -10.56
C ALA A 162 -7.50 9.10 -11.52
N GLU A 163 -7.14 9.06 -12.81
CA GLU A 163 -7.71 9.93 -13.86
C GLU A 163 -9.20 9.68 -14.10
N ALA A 164 -9.66 8.43 -13.96
CA ALA A 164 -11.05 8.04 -14.19
C ALA A 164 -11.98 8.20 -12.97
N GLY A 165 -11.43 8.55 -11.80
CA GLY A 165 -12.21 8.59 -10.55
C GLY A 165 -12.56 7.20 -10.00
N ALA A 166 -11.89 6.14 -10.48
CA ALA A 166 -12.04 4.78 -9.97
C ALA A 166 -11.05 4.51 -8.83
N SER A 167 -11.46 3.74 -7.82
CA SER A 167 -10.55 3.30 -6.77
C SER A 167 -9.57 2.24 -7.28
N TYR A 168 -8.39 2.19 -6.70
CA TYR A 168 -7.31 1.25 -7.04
C TYR A 168 -6.71 0.64 -5.79
N VAL A 169 -6.50 -0.66 -5.82
CA VAL A 169 -5.79 -1.40 -4.78
C VAL A 169 -4.78 -2.37 -5.39
N ASP A 170 -3.64 -2.55 -4.74
CA ASP A 170 -2.60 -3.49 -5.14
C ASP A 170 -1.92 -4.16 -3.93
N LEU A 171 -0.94 -5.00 -4.20
CA LEU A 171 -0.13 -5.73 -3.22
C LEU A 171 1.33 -5.27 -3.22
N THR A 172 1.63 -4.04 -3.65
CA THR A 172 3.02 -3.62 -3.80
C THR A 172 3.76 -3.58 -2.46
N GLY A 173 4.90 -4.27 -2.39
CA GLY A 173 5.95 -4.07 -1.38
C GLY A 173 7.11 -3.22 -1.93
N GLU A 174 6.97 -2.72 -3.16
CA GLU A 174 7.98 -1.94 -3.88
C GLU A 174 7.85 -0.46 -3.50
N SER A 175 8.56 -0.03 -2.45
CA SER A 175 8.46 1.35 -1.91
C SER A 175 8.73 2.43 -2.97
N SER A 176 9.55 2.15 -3.99
CA SER A 176 9.81 3.06 -5.11
C SER A 176 8.57 3.30 -5.97
N VAL A 177 7.80 2.23 -6.25
CA VAL A 177 6.54 2.31 -7.00
C VAL A 177 5.50 3.10 -6.19
N TYR A 178 5.34 2.77 -4.91
CA TYR A 178 4.43 3.51 -4.03
C TYR A 178 4.80 5.00 -3.96
N LYS A 179 6.10 5.31 -3.81
CA LYS A 179 6.60 6.69 -3.79
C LYS A 179 6.25 7.46 -5.06
N ARG A 180 6.40 6.82 -6.22
CA ARG A 180 6.00 7.40 -7.51
C ARG A 180 4.49 7.63 -7.58
N ILE A 181 3.68 6.64 -7.22
CA ILE A 181 2.21 6.74 -7.15
C ILE A 181 1.82 7.92 -6.25
N LYS A 182 2.38 8.00 -5.05
CA LYS A 182 2.11 9.08 -4.09
C LYS A 182 2.43 10.45 -4.67
N ASN A 183 3.61 10.61 -5.26
CA ASN A 183 4.11 11.91 -5.70
C ASN A 183 3.38 12.43 -6.95
N GLU A 184 2.99 11.52 -7.86
CA GLU A 184 2.43 11.93 -9.15
C GLU A 184 0.89 11.85 -9.18
N LEU A 185 0.25 11.04 -8.32
CA LEU A 185 -1.18 10.77 -8.43
C LEU A 185 -2.03 11.30 -7.26
N HIS A 186 -1.44 11.76 -6.14
CA HIS A 186 -2.20 12.16 -4.96
C HIS A 186 -3.23 13.27 -5.27
N ASP A 187 -2.78 14.33 -5.91
CA ASP A 187 -3.64 15.47 -6.22
C ASP A 187 -4.67 15.16 -7.31
N ILE A 188 -4.29 14.35 -8.32
CA ILE A 188 -5.21 13.86 -9.34
C ILE A 188 -6.33 13.05 -8.68
N ALA A 189 -5.97 12.11 -7.82
CA ALA A 189 -6.91 11.25 -7.13
C ALA A 189 -7.85 12.03 -6.18
N LYS A 190 -7.35 13.10 -5.54
CA LYS A 190 -8.21 14.02 -4.76
C LYS A 190 -9.20 14.78 -5.65
N GLN A 191 -8.77 15.28 -6.81
CA GLN A 191 -9.64 16.02 -7.73
C GLN A 191 -10.76 15.14 -8.30
N THR A 192 -10.48 13.86 -8.53
CA THR A 192 -11.44 12.90 -9.10
C THR A 192 -12.19 12.09 -8.04
N HIS A 193 -11.88 12.28 -6.75
CA HIS A 193 -12.38 11.50 -5.62
C HIS A 193 -12.06 10.00 -5.70
N ALA A 194 -10.99 9.63 -6.42
CA ALA A 194 -10.47 8.26 -6.46
C ALA A 194 -9.69 7.91 -5.21
N ASP A 195 -9.87 6.70 -4.68
CA ASP A 195 -9.06 6.17 -3.59
C ASP A 195 -7.99 5.25 -4.17
N ILE A 196 -6.75 5.70 -4.19
CA ILE A 196 -5.60 4.91 -4.63
C ILE A 196 -4.91 4.36 -3.38
N VAL A 197 -5.09 3.05 -3.13
CA VAL A 197 -4.66 2.40 -1.88
C VAL A 197 -3.69 1.25 -2.18
N PRO A 198 -2.40 1.55 -2.42
CA PRO A 198 -1.38 0.52 -2.59
C PRO A 198 -1.16 -0.30 -1.30
N SER A 199 -0.48 -1.45 -1.42
CA SER A 199 -0.06 -2.30 -0.28
C SER A 199 -1.24 -2.80 0.57
N SER A 200 -2.34 -3.24 -0.09
CA SER A 200 -3.57 -3.70 0.55
C SER A 200 -3.57 -5.21 0.89
N GLY A 201 -2.41 -5.86 0.92
CA GLY A 201 -2.23 -7.26 1.32
C GLY A 201 -1.68 -7.44 2.73
N PHE A 202 -1.32 -8.70 3.06
CA PHE A 202 -0.78 -9.05 4.37
C PHE A 202 0.45 -8.22 4.75
N ASP A 203 1.32 -7.96 3.78
CA ASP A 203 2.61 -7.33 4.08
C ASP A 203 2.49 -5.94 4.71
N SER A 204 1.33 -5.27 4.60
CA SER A 204 1.14 -3.92 5.18
C SER A 204 -0.22 -3.71 5.85
N LEU A 205 -1.34 -4.18 5.27
CA LEU A 205 -2.70 -3.88 5.75
C LEU A 205 -2.92 -4.23 7.24
N PRO A 206 -2.57 -5.43 7.75
CA PRO A 206 -2.83 -5.77 9.16
C PRO A 206 -2.06 -4.88 10.14
N PHE A 207 -0.86 -4.45 9.76
CA PHE A 207 0.02 -3.63 10.60
C PHE A 207 -0.46 -2.18 10.67
N ASP A 208 -0.82 -1.62 9.53
CA ASP A 208 -1.39 -0.27 9.42
C ASP A 208 -2.75 -0.19 10.13
N LEU A 209 -3.65 -1.14 9.85
CA LEU A 209 -5.00 -1.17 10.41
C LEU A 209 -4.99 -1.39 11.92
N THR A 210 -4.19 -2.34 12.45
CA THR A 210 -4.13 -2.55 13.90
C THR A 210 -3.48 -1.37 14.63
N THR A 211 -2.56 -0.66 13.99
CA THR A 211 -1.99 0.57 14.54
C THR A 211 -3.05 1.65 14.65
N TYR A 212 -3.81 1.89 13.58
CA TYR A 212 -4.93 2.83 13.58
C TYR A 212 -5.93 2.48 14.70
N LEU A 213 -6.40 1.24 14.75
CA LEU A 213 -7.39 0.80 15.74
C LEU A 213 -6.88 0.88 17.18
N ALA A 214 -5.60 0.59 17.44
CA ALA A 214 -5.01 0.74 18.77
C ALA A 214 -4.96 2.20 19.21
N VAL A 215 -4.63 3.12 18.28
CA VAL A 215 -4.66 4.56 18.56
C VAL A 215 -6.08 5.05 18.82
N GLN A 216 -7.07 4.62 18.00
CA GLN A 216 -8.47 4.99 18.24
C GLN A 216 -8.99 4.47 19.60
N ALA A 217 -8.59 3.25 19.99
CA ALA A 217 -8.93 2.70 21.30
C ALA A 217 -8.30 3.53 22.45
N LEU A 218 -7.06 3.99 22.28
CA LEU A 218 -6.39 4.87 23.24
C LEU A 218 -7.10 6.22 23.36
N HIS A 219 -7.47 6.83 22.25
CA HIS A 219 -8.23 8.09 22.24
C HIS A 219 -9.57 7.93 22.97
N LYS A 220 -10.30 6.86 22.66
CA LYS A 220 -11.59 6.57 23.30
C LYS A 220 -11.46 6.41 24.81
N SER A 221 -10.47 5.65 25.30
CA SER A 221 -10.27 5.40 26.73
C SER A 221 -9.77 6.63 27.50
N SER A 222 -9.01 7.51 26.84
CA SER A 222 -8.49 8.76 27.43
C SER A 222 -9.43 9.98 27.28
N GLY A 223 -10.61 9.80 26.68
CA GLY A 223 -11.53 10.89 26.36
C GLY A 223 -10.96 11.89 25.35
N GLY A 224 -10.18 11.42 24.39
CA GLY A 224 -9.57 12.21 23.31
C GLY A 224 -8.36 13.05 23.75
N LYS A 225 -7.78 12.77 24.94
CA LYS A 225 -6.74 13.62 25.56
C LYS A 225 -5.32 13.08 25.40
N ALA A 226 -5.14 11.79 25.09
CA ALA A 226 -3.82 11.20 25.03
C ALA A 226 -3.19 11.35 23.63
N ASP A 227 -2.14 12.16 23.54
CA ASP A 227 -1.19 12.10 22.42
C ASP A 227 -0.46 10.77 22.44
N VAL A 228 -0.29 10.14 21.29
CA VAL A 228 0.44 8.87 21.15
C VAL A 228 1.94 9.16 21.04
N ASP A 229 2.75 8.48 21.85
CA ASP A 229 4.22 8.52 21.73
C ASP A 229 4.69 7.54 20.66
N TYR A 230 4.25 6.28 20.76
CA TYR A 230 4.58 5.25 19.76
C TYR A 230 3.56 4.11 19.74
N ALA A 231 3.54 3.40 18.63
CA ALA A 231 2.89 2.10 18.52
C ALA A 231 3.95 1.00 18.38
N LEU A 232 3.77 -0.09 19.12
CA LEU A 232 4.62 -1.28 19.08
C LEU A 232 3.82 -2.46 18.52
N CYS A 233 4.08 -2.80 17.26
CA CYS A 233 3.46 -3.91 16.57
C CYS A 233 4.30 -5.19 16.74
N GLY A 234 3.71 -6.22 17.27
CA GLY A 234 4.26 -7.57 17.28
C GLY A 234 3.40 -8.48 16.42
N TYR A 235 4.01 -9.45 15.75
CA TYR A 235 3.26 -10.41 14.95
C TYR A 235 3.94 -11.77 14.87
N GLU A 236 3.09 -12.80 14.78
CA GLU A 236 3.48 -14.16 14.48
C GLU A 236 2.63 -14.70 13.34
N PHE A 237 3.20 -15.49 12.48
CA PHE A 237 2.49 -16.10 11.38
C PHE A 237 3.11 -17.43 10.94
N LYS A 238 2.29 -18.23 10.29
CA LYS A 238 2.72 -19.39 9.51
C LYS A 238 2.18 -19.22 8.10
N GLY A 239 3.08 -19.09 7.15
CA GLY A 239 2.75 -18.88 5.75
C GLY A 239 3.83 -19.44 4.83
N SER A 240 3.61 -19.35 3.55
CA SER A 240 4.50 -19.81 2.49
C SER A 240 5.16 -18.63 1.76
N LEU A 241 6.17 -18.91 0.95
CA LEU A 241 6.83 -17.97 0.06
C LEU A 241 6.52 -18.32 -1.39
N SER A 242 6.09 -17.35 -2.21
CA SER A 242 5.84 -17.56 -3.64
C SER A 242 6.89 -16.88 -4.52
N GLY A 243 6.94 -17.33 -5.77
CA GLY A 243 7.79 -16.72 -6.78
C GLY A 243 7.47 -15.26 -7.07
N GLY A 244 6.22 -14.81 -6.86
CA GLY A 244 5.83 -13.41 -6.98
C GLY A 244 6.49 -12.52 -5.93
N THR A 245 6.45 -12.93 -4.66
CA THR A 245 7.11 -12.23 -3.55
C THR A 245 8.62 -12.15 -3.76
N VAL A 246 9.24 -13.26 -4.17
CA VAL A 246 10.68 -13.29 -4.49
C VAL A 246 11.00 -12.32 -5.63
N ALA A 247 10.18 -12.29 -6.70
CA ALA A 247 10.40 -11.41 -7.83
C ALA A 247 10.34 -9.92 -7.42
N SER A 248 9.33 -9.51 -6.64
CA SER A 248 9.20 -8.13 -6.15
C SER A 248 10.35 -7.74 -5.20
N LEU A 249 10.76 -8.64 -4.30
CA LEU A 249 11.89 -8.39 -3.40
C LEU A 249 13.20 -8.16 -4.17
N VAL A 250 13.44 -8.96 -5.21
CA VAL A 250 14.63 -8.81 -6.08
C VAL A 250 14.57 -7.52 -6.88
N GLU A 251 13.41 -7.12 -7.41
CA GLU A 251 13.27 -5.84 -8.12
C GLU A 251 13.46 -4.65 -7.18
N GLN A 252 12.89 -4.69 -5.98
CA GLN A 252 13.11 -3.64 -4.98
C GLN A 252 14.60 -3.49 -4.62
N ALA A 253 15.33 -4.60 -4.47
CA ALA A 253 16.76 -4.58 -4.17
C ALA A 253 17.61 -3.90 -5.26
N LYS A 254 17.19 -3.93 -6.53
CA LYS A 254 17.89 -3.26 -7.64
C LYS A 254 17.73 -1.74 -7.61
N VAL A 255 16.63 -1.24 -7.07
CA VAL A 255 16.28 0.19 -7.08
C VAL A 255 16.76 0.91 -5.83
N SER A 256 16.63 0.28 -4.67
CA SER A 256 17.08 0.86 -3.40
C SER A 256 17.42 -0.25 -2.39
N PRO A 257 18.37 0.01 -1.48
CA PRO A 257 18.69 -0.94 -0.43
C PRO A 257 17.44 -1.27 0.40
N ILE A 258 17.15 -2.57 0.58
CA ILE A 258 15.95 -3.06 1.30
C ILE A 258 15.90 -2.53 2.75
N THR A 259 17.07 -2.26 3.34
CA THR A 259 17.20 -1.87 4.75
C THR A 259 17.34 -0.36 4.99
N SER A 260 17.44 0.46 3.95
CA SER A 260 17.79 1.89 4.06
C SER A 260 16.64 2.84 3.71
N SER A 261 15.39 2.42 3.85
CA SER A 261 14.27 3.32 3.59
C SER A 261 14.16 4.39 4.69
N ASP A 262 14.02 5.64 4.27
CA ASP A 262 13.62 6.72 5.17
C ASP A 262 12.21 6.42 5.71
N ALA A 263 12.04 6.46 7.03
CA ALA A 263 10.76 6.18 7.70
C ALA A 263 9.58 7.04 7.18
N TYR A 264 9.87 8.16 6.54
CA TYR A 264 8.88 9.11 6.03
C TYR A 264 8.82 9.23 4.50
N ASP A 265 9.48 8.35 3.76
CA ASP A 265 9.49 8.40 2.29
C ASP A 265 8.10 8.37 1.66
N LEU A 266 7.16 7.69 2.30
CA LEU A 266 5.78 7.60 1.87
C LEU A 266 4.87 8.65 2.54
N ALA A 267 5.27 9.26 3.64
CA ALA A 267 4.48 10.24 4.36
C ALA A 267 4.45 11.61 3.65
N PRO A 268 3.38 12.42 3.80
CA PRO A 268 3.33 13.78 3.27
C PRO A 268 4.17 14.76 4.10
N ILE A 269 4.36 14.47 5.38
CA ILE A 269 5.12 15.28 6.34
C ILE A 269 6.21 14.43 7.01
N ARG A 270 7.17 15.10 7.64
CA ARG A 270 8.26 14.44 8.38
C ARG A 270 8.08 14.59 9.88
N GLY A 271 8.28 13.50 10.60
CA GLY A 271 8.28 13.46 12.06
C GLY A 271 9.69 13.26 12.63
N ARG A 272 9.78 12.80 13.88
CA ARG A 272 11.05 12.64 14.62
C ARG A 272 11.63 11.24 14.56
N GLN A 273 10.93 10.27 14.00
CA GLN A 273 11.44 8.91 13.90
C GLN A 273 12.65 8.88 12.98
N LYS A 274 13.80 8.49 13.53
CA LYS A 274 14.97 8.15 12.73
C LYS A 274 14.77 6.76 12.14
N ALA A 275 15.34 6.50 10.95
CA ALA A 275 15.45 5.14 10.44
C ALA A 275 16.06 4.27 11.52
N GLU A 276 15.32 3.27 11.99
CA GLU A 276 15.77 2.49 13.13
C GLU A 276 16.84 1.49 12.70
N ALA A 277 17.97 1.57 13.39
CA ALA A 277 18.90 0.46 13.39
C ALA A 277 18.17 -0.80 13.86
N VAL A 278 18.48 -1.93 13.25
CA VAL A 278 17.97 -3.24 13.66
C VAL A 278 18.18 -3.43 15.15
N ARG A 279 17.11 -3.42 15.91
CA ARG A 279 17.15 -3.60 17.35
C ARG A 279 16.26 -4.76 17.75
N LEU A 280 16.78 -5.64 18.58
CA LEU A 280 15.95 -6.61 19.27
C LEU A 280 15.01 -5.86 20.21
N ARG A 281 13.72 -6.22 20.19
CA ARG A 281 12.69 -5.59 21.01
C ARG A 281 12.02 -6.61 21.90
N LYS A 282 11.72 -6.23 23.11
CA LYS A 282 10.78 -6.99 23.92
C LYS A 282 9.36 -6.68 23.43
N LEU A 283 8.57 -7.71 23.20
CA LEU A 283 7.16 -7.62 22.80
C LEU A 283 6.29 -8.04 24.00
N PRO A 284 5.93 -7.09 24.89
CA PRO A 284 5.20 -7.42 26.11
C PRO A 284 3.85 -8.05 25.83
N GLN A 285 3.17 -7.69 24.72
CA GLN A 285 1.91 -8.27 24.27
C GLN A 285 1.99 -9.74 23.87
N PHE A 286 3.19 -10.30 23.75
CA PHE A 286 3.44 -11.73 23.52
C PHE A 286 4.30 -12.36 24.63
N ASN A 287 4.81 -11.55 25.55
CA ASN A 287 5.85 -11.94 26.52
C ASN A 287 7.08 -12.63 25.86
N LYS A 288 7.45 -12.15 24.68
CA LYS A 288 8.53 -12.68 23.82
C LYS A 288 9.41 -11.56 23.28
N TYR A 289 10.32 -11.90 22.40
CA TYR A 289 11.20 -10.95 21.70
C TYR A 289 10.78 -10.80 20.25
N GLY A 290 10.95 -9.60 19.69
CA GLY A 290 10.73 -9.27 18.29
C GLY A 290 12.04 -9.31 17.51
N ALA A 291 12.03 -10.04 16.40
CA ALA A 291 13.09 -10.05 15.41
C ALA A 291 12.81 -9.02 14.31
N PHE A 292 13.87 -8.48 13.72
CA PHE A 292 13.78 -7.67 12.51
C PHE A 292 13.40 -8.54 11.31
N THR A 293 12.56 -8.00 10.41
CA THR A 293 12.22 -8.62 9.13
C THR A 293 12.29 -7.63 7.99
N LEU A 294 12.32 -8.15 6.75
CA LEU A 294 12.39 -7.32 5.54
C LEU A 294 11.09 -6.56 5.26
N LEU A 295 9.99 -6.88 5.94
CA LEU A 295 8.71 -6.16 5.84
C LEU A 295 8.74 -4.83 6.60
N ALA A 296 9.46 -4.78 7.73
CA ALA A 296 9.42 -3.66 8.67
C ALA A 296 9.75 -2.28 8.07
N PRO A 297 10.73 -2.11 7.16
CA PRO A 297 10.99 -0.82 6.54
C PRO A 297 9.81 -0.30 5.70
N HIS A 298 9.19 -1.17 4.89
CA HIS A 298 8.04 -0.81 4.08
C HIS A 298 6.82 -0.49 4.94
N ASN A 299 6.52 -1.33 5.94
CA ASN A 299 5.42 -1.12 6.89
C ASN A 299 5.57 0.16 7.69
N THR A 300 6.79 0.51 8.08
CA THR A 300 7.09 1.80 8.73
C THR A 300 6.70 2.96 7.81
N GLY A 301 7.04 2.88 6.54
CA GLY A 301 6.65 3.88 5.54
C GLY A 301 5.14 4.01 5.38
N VAL A 302 4.41 2.88 5.28
CA VAL A 302 2.95 2.85 5.13
C VAL A 302 2.27 3.41 6.39
N THR A 303 2.66 2.97 7.58
CA THR A 303 2.07 3.43 8.85
C THR A 303 2.37 4.91 9.11
N ASN A 304 3.59 5.37 8.80
CA ASN A 304 3.93 6.79 8.90
C ASN A 304 3.20 7.63 7.83
N ARG A 305 2.81 7.03 6.70
CA ARG A 305 1.92 7.69 5.75
C ARG A 305 0.54 7.89 6.36
N SER A 306 -0.02 6.89 7.02
CA SER A 306 -1.30 7.02 7.75
C SER A 306 -1.24 8.13 8.79
N TRP A 307 -0.21 8.13 9.62
CA TRP A 307 0.05 9.20 10.57
C TRP A 307 0.10 10.57 9.90
N GLY A 308 0.90 10.71 8.86
CA GLY A 308 1.13 11.98 8.18
C GLY A 308 -0.12 12.53 7.48
N LEU A 309 -0.92 11.67 6.83
CA LEU A 309 -2.18 12.06 6.20
C LEU A 309 -3.21 12.55 7.22
N LEU A 310 -3.36 11.84 8.34
CA LEU A 310 -4.28 12.23 9.41
C LEU A 310 -3.82 13.52 10.10
N GLN A 311 -2.51 13.69 10.30
CA GLN A 311 -1.93 14.87 10.91
C GLN A 311 -2.09 16.12 10.00
N GLU A 312 -1.80 15.99 8.70
CA GLU A 312 -1.96 17.08 7.73
C GLU A 312 -3.42 17.50 7.56
N ALA A 313 -4.34 16.53 7.58
CA ALA A 313 -5.78 16.78 7.51
C ALA A 313 -6.37 17.32 8.82
N GLN A 314 -5.59 17.42 9.90
CA GLN A 314 -6.08 17.73 11.26
C GLN A 314 -7.28 16.84 11.64
N ASP A 315 -7.21 15.57 11.26
CA ASP A 315 -8.29 14.61 11.50
C ASP A 315 -8.35 14.25 12.99
N PRO A 316 -9.55 14.12 13.59
CA PRO A 316 -9.70 13.68 14.98
C PRO A 316 -9.06 12.33 15.29
N ALA A 317 -8.89 11.48 14.27
CA ALA A 317 -8.19 10.19 14.36
C ALA A 317 -6.65 10.30 14.36
N SER A 318 -6.09 11.53 14.32
CA SER A 318 -4.63 11.76 14.28
C SER A 318 -3.90 11.14 15.45
N TYR A 319 -2.71 10.57 15.20
CA TYR A 319 -1.89 9.91 16.22
C TYR A 319 -1.09 10.88 17.10
N GLY A 320 -1.15 12.18 16.82
CA GLY A 320 -0.34 13.21 17.49
C GLY A 320 0.97 13.53 16.75
N ALA A 321 1.60 14.66 17.13
CA ALA A 321 2.69 15.28 16.36
C ALA A 321 4.01 14.46 16.33
N ASP A 322 4.28 13.66 17.37
CA ASP A 322 5.58 13.01 17.59
C ASP A 322 5.50 11.47 17.50
N PHE A 323 4.50 10.95 16.81
CA PHE A 323 4.26 9.52 16.67
C PHE A 323 5.46 8.77 16.09
N ARG A 324 5.66 7.54 16.57
CA ARG A 324 6.67 6.59 16.08
C ARG A 324 6.04 5.21 15.92
N TYR A 325 6.40 4.51 14.87
CA TYR A 325 6.01 3.12 14.65
C TYR A 325 7.17 2.18 14.85
N LEU A 326 6.95 1.10 15.58
CA LEU A 326 7.93 0.07 15.90
C LEU A 326 7.34 -1.30 15.59
N GLU A 327 8.13 -2.18 14.95
CA GLU A 327 7.66 -3.50 14.52
C GLU A 327 8.65 -4.61 14.89
N GLY A 328 8.14 -5.82 15.11
CA GLY A 328 8.96 -7.01 15.30
C GLY A 328 8.19 -8.31 15.11
N GLN A 329 8.79 -9.25 14.37
CA GLN A 329 8.28 -10.62 14.29
C GLN A 329 8.57 -11.37 15.59
N VAL A 330 7.58 -12.02 16.14
CA VAL A 330 7.71 -12.80 17.39
C VAL A 330 8.70 -13.93 17.22
N ALA A 331 9.66 -14.00 18.12
CA ALA A 331 10.62 -15.07 18.23
C ALA A 331 10.56 -15.72 19.64
N PRO A 332 10.78 -17.04 19.76
CA PRO A 332 10.66 -17.75 21.03
C PRO A 332 11.52 -17.18 22.16
N GLY A 333 12.70 -16.63 21.84
CA GLY A 333 13.62 -16.06 22.82
C GLY A 333 14.56 -15.02 22.19
N MET A 334 15.38 -14.39 23.00
CA MET A 334 16.33 -13.36 22.57
C MET A 334 17.35 -13.89 21.55
N ILE A 335 17.88 -15.08 21.76
CA ILE A 335 18.88 -15.70 20.86
C ILE A 335 18.26 -15.98 19.50
N SER A 336 17.05 -16.55 19.44
CA SER A 336 16.34 -16.81 18.19
C SER A 336 15.98 -15.50 17.46
N ALA A 337 15.58 -14.45 18.19
CA ALA A 337 15.36 -13.13 17.61
C ALA A 337 16.62 -12.55 16.96
N TYR A 338 17.77 -12.71 17.61
CA TYR A 338 19.07 -12.30 17.06
C TYR A 338 19.43 -13.09 15.79
N ILE A 339 19.27 -14.42 15.81
CA ILE A 339 19.56 -15.27 14.64
C ILE A 339 18.66 -14.90 13.46
N ILE A 340 17.35 -14.77 13.69
CA ILE A 340 16.39 -14.38 12.63
C ILE A 340 16.77 -13.00 12.05
N SER A 341 17.02 -12.01 12.91
CA SER A 341 17.40 -10.67 12.46
C SER A 341 18.70 -10.67 11.65
N SER A 342 19.71 -11.41 12.10
CA SER A 342 20.99 -11.53 11.39
C SER A 342 20.83 -12.22 10.03
N LEU A 343 20.00 -13.26 9.96
CA LEU A 343 19.67 -13.93 8.69
C LEU A 343 18.95 -12.98 7.72
N MET A 344 17.96 -12.23 8.17
CA MET A 344 17.24 -11.26 7.33
C MET A 344 18.19 -10.17 6.80
N LEU A 345 19.07 -9.66 7.64
CA LEU A 345 20.08 -8.68 7.23
C LEU A 345 21.09 -9.26 6.23
N PHE A 346 21.51 -10.51 6.42
CA PHE A 346 22.40 -11.19 5.49
C PHE A 346 21.74 -11.40 4.14
N ILE A 347 20.46 -11.79 4.11
CA ILE A 347 19.67 -11.92 2.85
C ILE A 347 19.56 -10.55 2.16
N ALA A 348 19.25 -9.48 2.90
CA ALA A 348 19.19 -8.14 2.34
C ALA A 348 20.55 -7.71 1.76
N TRP A 349 21.64 -7.93 2.50
CA TRP A 349 22.99 -7.64 2.05
C TRP A 349 23.34 -8.42 0.78
N LEU A 350 23.01 -9.70 0.74
CA LEU A 350 23.26 -10.57 -0.41
C LEU A 350 22.53 -10.06 -1.66
N LEU A 351 21.24 -9.72 -1.54
CA LEU A 351 20.43 -9.21 -2.64
C LEU A 351 20.89 -7.83 -3.14
N ASN A 352 21.40 -6.99 -2.24
CA ASN A 352 21.88 -5.66 -2.60
C ASN A 352 23.31 -5.64 -3.20
N ASN A 353 24.16 -6.62 -2.86
CA ASN A 353 25.58 -6.57 -3.19
C ASN A 353 26.06 -7.67 -4.14
N VAL A 354 25.29 -8.73 -4.33
CA VAL A 354 25.65 -9.87 -5.17
C VAL A 354 24.70 -9.96 -6.35
N SER A 355 25.15 -9.53 -7.52
CA SER A 355 24.34 -9.34 -8.72
C SER A 355 23.54 -10.58 -9.17
N TYR A 356 24.10 -11.79 -8.99
CA TYR A 356 23.44 -13.05 -9.37
C TYR A 356 22.56 -13.68 -8.27
N ALA A 357 22.59 -13.13 -7.05
CA ALA A 357 21.82 -13.71 -5.93
C ALA A 357 20.32 -13.67 -6.17
N GLY A 358 19.84 -12.56 -6.75
CA GLY A 358 18.43 -12.42 -7.14
C GLY A 358 18.00 -13.43 -8.20
N ASP A 359 18.85 -13.68 -9.21
CA ASP A 359 18.54 -14.64 -10.27
C ASP A 359 18.55 -16.08 -9.74
N LEU A 360 19.46 -16.40 -8.82
CA LEU A 360 19.48 -17.70 -8.16
C LEU A 360 18.22 -17.93 -7.33
N LEU A 361 17.80 -16.92 -6.58
CA LEU A 361 16.58 -16.99 -5.77
C LEU A 361 15.32 -17.15 -6.64
N ARG A 362 15.23 -16.45 -7.77
CA ARG A 362 14.12 -16.62 -8.75
C ARG A 362 14.10 -18.00 -9.39
N LYS A 363 15.26 -18.61 -9.63
CA LYS A 363 15.33 -19.98 -10.14
C LYS A 363 14.89 -21.00 -9.10
N ALA A 364 15.23 -20.77 -7.82
CA ALA A 364 14.82 -21.64 -6.72
C ALA A 364 13.31 -21.56 -6.44
N VAL A 365 12.70 -20.36 -6.58
CA VAL A 365 11.26 -20.13 -6.36
C VAL A 365 10.68 -19.45 -7.62
N PRO A 366 10.31 -20.20 -8.65
CA PRO A 366 9.83 -19.66 -9.92
C PRO A 366 8.52 -18.87 -9.76
N GLN A 367 8.34 -17.83 -10.60
CA GLN A 367 7.11 -17.03 -10.62
C GLN A 367 5.89 -17.90 -10.98
N GLY A 368 4.77 -17.70 -10.28
CA GLY A 368 3.55 -18.49 -10.45
C GLY A 368 3.49 -19.76 -9.60
N THR A 369 4.53 -20.05 -8.80
CA THR A 369 4.54 -21.16 -7.85
C THR A 369 4.20 -20.70 -6.44
N GLY A 370 3.65 -21.58 -5.63
CA GLY A 370 3.30 -21.36 -4.23
C GLY A 370 2.86 -22.67 -3.56
N ALA A 371 2.55 -22.60 -2.27
CA ALA A 371 2.10 -23.74 -1.49
C ALA A 371 0.74 -24.28 -1.98
N SER A 372 0.50 -25.58 -1.75
CA SER A 372 -0.80 -26.20 -2.00
C SER A 372 -1.91 -25.58 -1.14
N MET A 373 -3.18 -25.70 -1.56
CA MET A 373 -4.32 -25.20 -0.77
C MET A 373 -4.36 -25.83 0.62
N GLU A 374 -4.05 -27.12 0.74
CA GLU A 374 -4.00 -27.82 2.03
C GLU A 374 -2.95 -27.20 2.98
N GLU A 375 -1.76 -26.87 2.47
CA GLU A 375 -0.72 -26.19 3.26
C GLU A 375 -1.12 -24.77 3.64
N GLN A 376 -1.75 -24.03 2.72
CA GLN A 376 -2.24 -22.69 2.98
C GLN A 376 -3.32 -22.66 4.08
N LEU A 377 -4.21 -23.65 4.13
CA LEU A 377 -5.23 -23.74 5.17
C LEU A 377 -4.65 -24.00 6.58
N LYS A 378 -3.45 -24.57 6.69
CA LYS A 378 -2.71 -24.78 7.95
C LYS A 378 -1.98 -23.53 8.45
N GLY A 379 -2.00 -22.45 7.68
CA GLY A 379 -1.39 -21.17 8.03
C GLY A 379 -2.21 -20.41 9.07
N PHE A 380 -1.64 -19.34 9.59
CA PHE A 380 -2.32 -18.36 10.45
C PHE A 380 -1.54 -17.05 10.48
N CYS A 381 -2.19 -15.99 10.95
CA CYS A 381 -1.58 -14.72 11.30
C CYS A 381 -2.20 -14.16 12.56
N ASN A 382 -1.36 -13.72 13.50
CA ASN A 382 -1.74 -12.98 14.70
C ASN A 382 -0.90 -11.71 14.78
N VAL A 383 -1.56 -10.56 14.71
CA VAL A 383 -0.93 -9.24 14.88
C VAL A 383 -1.48 -8.62 16.15
N ARG A 384 -0.61 -8.09 17.01
CA ARG A 384 -0.98 -7.35 18.21
C ARG A 384 -0.22 -6.03 18.26
N THR A 385 -0.92 -4.93 18.22
CA THR A 385 -0.32 -3.60 18.27
C THR A 385 -0.71 -2.87 19.56
N LEU A 386 0.31 -2.40 20.29
CA LEU A 386 0.16 -1.56 21.49
C LEU A 386 0.40 -0.11 21.13
N ALA A 387 -0.56 0.77 21.37
CA ALA A 387 -0.38 2.20 21.35
C ALA A 387 -0.06 2.69 22.78
N TYR A 388 0.97 3.53 22.90
CA TYR A 388 1.42 4.12 24.16
C TYR A 388 1.21 5.63 24.15
N GLY A 389 0.51 6.14 25.15
CA GLY A 389 0.35 7.58 25.35
C GLY A 389 1.64 8.24 25.83
N LYS A 390 1.85 9.51 25.48
CA LYS A 390 2.97 10.34 25.97
C LYS A 390 2.96 10.56 27.48
N ASP A 391 1.82 10.36 28.13
CA ASP A 391 1.68 10.42 29.58
C ASP A 391 2.39 9.29 30.32
N GLY A 392 2.93 8.29 29.58
CA GLY A 392 3.61 7.12 30.09
C GLY A 392 2.70 6.12 30.83
N LYS A 393 1.40 6.37 30.87
CA LYS A 393 0.39 5.57 31.61
C LYS A 393 -0.64 4.94 30.68
N SER A 394 -1.21 5.74 29.81
CA SER A 394 -2.27 5.28 28.89
C SER A 394 -1.74 4.30 27.86
N LYS A 395 -2.43 3.18 27.70
CA LYS A 395 -2.09 2.13 26.73
C LYS A 395 -3.35 1.48 26.20
N ALA A 396 -3.41 1.28 24.90
CA ALA A 396 -4.45 0.46 24.30
C ALA A 396 -3.85 -0.57 23.35
N MET A 397 -4.53 -1.69 23.17
CA MET A 397 -4.11 -2.77 22.30
C MET A 397 -5.18 -3.06 21.26
N ALA A 398 -4.76 -3.28 20.02
CA ALA A 398 -5.57 -3.87 18.96
C ALA A 398 -4.95 -5.20 18.53
N THR A 399 -5.80 -6.19 18.26
CA THR A 399 -5.40 -7.50 17.72
C THR A 399 -6.11 -7.78 16.42
N LEU A 400 -5.42 -8.50 15.53
CA LEU A 400 -5.99 -9.08 14.32
C LEU A 400 -5.52 -10.53 14.24
N SER A 401 -6.46 -11.46 14.18
CA SER A 401 -6.18 -12.89 14.07
C SER A 401 -6.96 -13.51 12.92
N VAL A 402 -6.31 -14.35 12.13
CA VAL A 402 -6.93 -15.07 11.02
C VAL A 402 -6.26 -16.41 10.78
N LYS A 403 -7.05 -17.46 10.51
CA LYS A 403 -6.57 -18.79 10.09
C LYS A 403 -6.33 -18.79 8.58
N GLY A 404 -5.37 -19.56 8.11
CA GLY A 404 -4.95 -19.65 6.71
C GLY A 404 -3.69 -18.84 6.42
N ASP A 405 -3.00 -19.21 5.35
CA ASP A 405 -1.75 -18.55 4.90
C ASP A 405 -1.98 -17.05 4.68
N PRO A 406 -1.30 -16.18 5.43
CA PRO A 406 -1.50 -14.73 5.32
C PRO A 406 -0.96 -14.16 4.02
N GLY A 407 0.13 -14.73 3.49
CA GLY A 407 0.82 -14.20 2.32
C GLY A 407 0.02 -14.30 1.03
N TYR A 408 -0.89 -15.28 0.90
CA TYR A 408 -1.62 -15.53 -0.35
C TYR A 408 -3.11 -15.69 -0.15
N LEU A 409 -3.54 -16.74 0.56
CA LEU A 409 -4.97 -17.02 0.78
C LEU A 409 -5.67 -15.85 1.47
N ARG A 410 -5.04 -15.29 2.52
CA ARG A 410 -5.63 -14.17 3.25
C ARG A 410 -5.33 -12.83 2.61
N THR A 411 -4.20 -12.70 1.92
CA THR A 411 -3.93 -11.53 1.08
C THR A 411 -4.99 -11.35 -0.01
N ALA A 412 -5.41 -12.44 -0.67
CA ALA A 412 -6.51 -12.40 -1.64
C ALA A 412 -7.82 -11.88 -1.02
N MET A 413 -8.13 -12.27 0.20
CA MET A 413 -9.28 -11.77 0.97
C MET A 413 -9.07 -10.31 1.38
N PHE A 414 -7.92 -9.94 1.95
CA PHE A 414 -7.64 -8.57 2.40
C PHE A 414 -7.80 -7.55 1.27
N ILE A 415 -7.16 -7.78 0.12
CA ILE A 415 -7.25 -6.85 -1.00
C ILE A 415 -8.66 -6.80 -1.61
N SER A 416 -9.37 -7.94 -1.64
CA SER A 416 -10.75 -7.99 -2.12
C SER A 416 -11.67 -7.18 -1.21
N GLU A 417 -11.57 -7.35 0.11
CA GLU A 417 -12.35 -6.57 1.06
C GLU A 417 -12.00 -5.08 1.04
N THR A 418 -10.73 -4.73 0.82
CA THR A 418 -10.35 -3.32 0.63
C THR A 418 -11.05 -2.75 -0.60
N ALA A 419 -10.99 -3.41 -1.76
CA ALA A 419 -11.67 -2.94 -2.97
C ALA A 419 -13.20 -2.85 -2.80
N LEU A 420 -13.81 -3.84 -2.15
CA LEU A 420 -15.25 -3.85 -1.85
C LEU A 420 -15.62 -2.74 -0.85
N THR A 421 -14.78 -2.45 0.13
CA THR A 421 -14.96 -1.31 1.04
C THR A 421 -15.00 0.00 0.26
N LEU A 422 -14.03 0.24 -0.62
CA LEU A 422 -13.95 1.47 -1.41
C LEU A 422 -15.11 1.60 -2.42
N SER A 423 -15.56 0.49 -3.01
CA SER A 423 -16.58 0.50 -4.06
C SER A 423 -18.03 0.49 -3.54
N LEU A 424 -18.28 -0.14 -2.39
CA LEU A 424 -19.63 -0.35 -1.86
C LEU A 424 -19.96 0.51 -0.63
N GLU A 425 -18.95 0.98 0.09
CA GLU A 425 -19.15 1.66 1.38
C GLU A 425 -18.68 3.14 1.35
N LYS A 426 -18.49 3.73 0.16
CA LYS A 426 -17.90 5.08 -0.01
C LYS A 426 -18.48 6.13 0.94
N ALA A 427 -19.79 6.13 1.15
CA ALA A 427 -20.48 7.07 2.04
C ALA A 427 -20.18 6.87 3.54
N ARG A 428 -19.67 5.69 3.94
CA ARG A 428 -19.32 5.34 5.32
C ARG A 428 -17.84 5.54 5.64
N LEU A 429 -17.01 5.76 4.60
CA LEU A 429 -15.57 5.91 4.77
C LEU A 429 -15.23 7.15 5.62
N SER A 430 -13.99 7.19 6.12
CA SER A 430 -13.42 8.38 6.77
C SER A 430 -13.53 9.61 5.87
N LYS A 431 -13.34 10.80 6.41
CA LYS A 431 -13.29 12.03 5.61
C LYS A 431 -12.24 11.95 4.50
N LEU A 432 -11.07 11.40 4.79
CA LEU A 432 -10.02 11.17 3.80
C LEU A 432 -10.46 10.19 2.70
N GLY A 433 -11.08 9.05 3.10
CA GLY A 433 -11.61 8.08 2.15
C GLY A 433 -12.75 8.65 1.28
N GLN A 434 -13.56 9.58 1.76
CA GLN A 434 -14.57 10.26 0.96
C GLN A 434 -13.96 11.29 0.00
N GLN A 435 -12.89 11.98 0.41
CA GLN A 435 -12.19 12.98 -0.41
C GLN A 435 -11.38 12.37 -1.54
N GLY A 436 -10.88 11.15 -1.36
CA GLY A 436 -9.95 10.52 -2.29
C GLY A 436 -8.50 10.95 -2.10
N GLY A 437 -7.62 10.41 -2.91
CA GLY A 437 -6.17 10.62 -2.84
C GLY A 437 -5.40 9.30 -2.87
N VAL A 438 -4.08 9.38 -2.79
CA VAL A 438 -3.26 8.20 -2.51
C VAL A 438 -3.26 7.98 -1.00
N LEU A 439 -3.95 6.97 -0.56
CA LEU A 439 -4.24 6.66 0.85
C LEU A 439 -3.55 5.35 1.29
N THR A 440 -3.82 4.94 2.52
CA THR A 440 -3.44 3.63 3.06
C THR A 440 -4.69 2.85 3.43
N PRO A 441 -4.62 1.54 3.67
CA PRO A 441 -5.79 0.77 4.13
C PRO A 441 -6.48 1.37 5.36
N ALA A 442 -5.70 1.86 6.34
CA ALA A 442 -6.24 2.49 7.54
C ALA A 442 -6.91 3.84 7.25
N THR A 443 -6.29 4.72 6.47
CA THR A 443 -6.83 6.06 6.20
C THR A 443 -7.98 6.06 5.20
N ALA A 444 -8.04 5.11 4.28
CA ALA A 444 -9.15 4.95 3.35
C ALA A 444 -10.33 4.23 4.00
N GLY A 445 -10.10 3.01 4.52
CA GLY A 445 -11.14 2.10 5.01
C GLY A 445 -11.40 2.17 6.51
N GLY A 446 -10.33 2.32 7.32
CA GLY A 446 -10.42 2.44 8.77
C GLY A 446 -11.31 1.39 9.44
N GLU A 447 -12.22 1.84 10.30
CA GLU A 447 -13.17 0.98 11.03
C GLU A 447 -14.12 0.23 10.07
N VAL A 448 -14.52 0.83 8.95
CA VAL A 448 -15.41 0.19 7.97
C VAL A 448 -14.74 -1.03 7.34
N LEU A 449 -13.45 -0.92 7.01
CA LEU A 449 -12.66 -2.06 6.52
C LEU A 449 -12.53 -3.14 7.61
N ALA A 450 -12.26 -2.74 8.86
CA ALA A 450 -12.18 -3.69 9.99
C ALA A 450 -13.50 -4.46 10.19
N GLU A 451 -14.65 -3.77 10.14
CA GLU A 451 -15.98 -4.40 10.21
C GLU A 451 -16.18 -5.42 9.09
N ARG A 452 -15.82 -5.07 7.85
CA ARG A 452 -15.95 -5.97 6.70
C ARG A 452 -15.06 -7.20 6.81
N LEU A 453 -13.80 -7.01 7.21
CA LEU A 453 -12.86 -8.11 7.46
C LEU A 453 -13.39 -9.09 8.51
N CYS A 454 -14.00 -8.58 9.58
CA CYS A 454 -14.65 -9.43 10.59
C CYS A 454 -15.88 -10.15 10.02
N LYS A 455 -16.73 -9.44 9.29
CA LYS A 455 -18.02 -9.95 8.81
C LYS A 455 -17.87 -10.96 7.67
N TYR A 456 -16.97 -10.70 6.73
CA TYR A 456 -16.87 -11.49 5.50
C TYR A 456 -15.54 -12.23 5.37
N GLY A 457 -14.45 -11.70 5.94
CA GLY A 457 -13.08 -12.26 5.81
C GLY A 457 -12.76 -13.36 6.82
N GLY A 458 -13.61 -13.59 7.82
CA GLY A 458 -13.32 -14.53 8.91
C GLY A 458 -12.15 -14.07 9.79
N VAL A 459 -11.89 -12.77 9.81
CA VAL A 459 -10.88 -12.14 10.65
C VAL A 459 -11.49 -11.82 12.01
N LYS A 460 -10.73 -12.03 13.08
CA LYS A 460 -11.10 -11.59 14.43
C LYS A 460 -10.28 -10.35 14.77
N ILE A 461 -10.95 -9.23 14.99
CA ILE A 461 -10.32 -7.96 15.40
C ILE A 461 -10.92 -7.54 16.73
N GLU A 462 -10.04 -7.23 17.69
CA GLU A 462 -10.45 -6.77 19.02
C GLU A 462 -9.59 -5.59 19.45
N THR A 463 -10.19 -4.65 20.20
CA THR A 463 -9.48 -3.51 20.79
C THR A 463 -9.78 -3.43 22.28
N LYS A 464 -8.77 -3.06 23.10
CA LYS A 464 -8.92 -2.97 24.54
C LYS A 464 -8.02 -1.90 25.13
N ASP A 465 -8.54 -1.14 26.12
CA ASP A 465 -7.71 -0.36 27.03
C ASP A 465 -6.97 -1.32 27.97
N VAL A 466 -5.64 -1.19 27.98
CA VAL A 466 -4.75 -2.04 28.79
C VAL A 466 -3.86 -1.20 29.71
N SER A 467 -4.27 0.03 30.00
CA SER A 467 -3.52 0.97 30.85
C SER A 467 -3.20 0.40 32.23
N ASN A 468 -4.14 -0.34 32.81
CA ASN A 468 -4.00 -0.94 34.15
C ASN A 468 -3.55 -2.41 34.11
N SER A 469 -3.20 -2.94 32.94
CA SER A 469 -2.79 -4.35 32.83
C SER A 469 -1.38 -4.58 33.37
N THR A 470 -1.24 -5.63 34.16
CA THR A 470 0.05 -6.13 34.67
C THR A 470 0.69 -7.17 33.78
N ASP A 471 -0.09 -7.87 32.96
CA ASP A 471 0.38 -8.88 31.99
C ASP A 471 -0.31 -8.73 30.65
N LEU A 472 0.27 -7.93 29.77
CA LEU A 472 -0.25 -7.63 28.44
C LEU A 472 -0.41 -8.86 27.53
N SER A 473 0.30 -9.95 27.82
CA SER A 473 0.22 -11.16 26.99
C SER A 473 -1.07 -11.95 27.18
N LYS A 474 -1.81 -11.70 28.27
CA LYS A 474 -3.08 -12.37 28.62
C LYS A 474 -4.32 -11.56 28.34
N GLU A 475 -4.16 -10.30 27.87
CA GLU A 475 -5.28 -9.34 27.81
C GLU A 475 -6.28 -9.59 26.69
N LEU A 476 -5.87 -10.24 25.62
CA LEU A 476 -6.73 -10.58 24.50
C LEU A 476 -6.54 -12.06 24.10
N PRO A 477 -7.60 -12.76 23.76
CA PRO A 477 -7.50 -14.15 23.31
C PRO A 477 -6.69 -14.24 22.01
N ALA A 478 -5.99 -15.36 21.88
CA ALA A 478 -5.20 -15.68 20.70
C ALA A 478 -6.11 -15.99 19.49
#